data_cb779915d0999f6cf4525265d3cca608
#
_entry.id   cb779915d0999f6cf4525265d3cca608
#
_cell.length_a   1.000
_cell.length_b   1.000
_cell.length_c   1.000
_cell.angle_alpha   90.00
_cell.angle_beta   90.00
_cell.angle_gamma   90.00
#
_symmetry.space_group_name_H-M   'P 1'
#
loop_
_entity.id
_entity.type
_entity.pdbx_description
1 polymer ?
#
loop_
_entity_poly.entity_id
_entity_poly.type
_entity_poly.pdbx_seq_one_letter_code
_entity_poly.pdbx_strand_id
1 'polypeptide(L)'
;EQSELFSEIASDFGGNDFEWTSNNEERNKLWKARHDAYWSCRSVRPEAEIYSTDVCVPISKLSDCITETIEDMEKNELIGPIVSHAGDGNFHVALLIDKNSKTELDKLDSFLIRISERAIRMDGTCTGEHGIGQGKRKYMLKELGNAVDVMKKVKNAFDPKKIMNPGKIFL
;
A
#
# COMPACT_ATOMS: atom_id res chain seq x y z
N GLU A 1 2.11 29.70 -7.16
CA GLU A 1 0.86 29.45 -7.90
C GLU A 1 0.31 28.02 -7.61
N GLN A 2 1.01 26.93 -8.01
CA GLN A 2 0.52 25.55 -7.74
C GLN A 2 0.48 25.24 -6.25
N SER A 3 1.49 25.62 -5.48
CA SER A 3 1.56 25.38 -4.04
C SER A 3 0.51 26.19 -3.26
N GLU A 4 0.23 27.38 -3.70
CA GLU A 4 -0.81 28.24 -3.13
C GLU A 4 -2.20 27.67 -3.38
N LEU A 5 -2.47 27.25 -4.63
CA LEU A 5 -3.73 26.58 -4.98
C LEU A 5 -3.93 25.29 -4.18
N PHE A 6 -2.86 24.49 -4.02
CA PHE A 6 -2.94 23.30 -3.18
C PHE A 6 -3.23 23.63 -1.72
N SER A 7 -2.59 24.68 -1.20
CA SER A 7 -2.83 25.15 0.18
C SER A 7 -4.28 25.60 0.39
N GLU A 8 -4.85 26.33 -0.57
CA GLU A 8 -6.26 26.76 -0.54
C GLU A 8 -7.19 25.53 -0.52
N ILE A 9 -7.00 24.60 -1.46
CA ILE A 9 -7.81 23.38 -1.53
C ILE A 9 -7.67 22.57 -0.24
N ALA A 10 -6.45 22.37 0.26
CA ALA A 10 -6.23 21.63 1.51
C ALA A 10 -6.95 22.29 2.70
N SER A 11 -6.94 23.62 2.77
CA SER A 11 -7.63 24.38 3.81
C SER A 11 -9.15 24.20 3.75
N ASP A 12 -9.74 24.17 2.55
CA ASP A 12 -11.19 23.94 2.35
C ASP A 12 -11.64 22.57 2.86
N PHE A 13 -10.71 21.60 2.90
CA PHE A 13 -10.94 20.25 3.46
C PHE A 13 -10.40 20.07 4.88
N GLY A 14 -10.14 21.16 5.61
CA GLY A 14 -9.70 21.14 7.01
C GLY A 14 -8.21 20.85 7.20
N GLY A 15 -7.41 20.92 6.12
CA GLY A 15 -5.95 20.85 6.21
C GLY A 15 -5.39 22.11 6.84
N ASN A 16 -4.46 21.95 7.78
CA ASN A 16 -3.75 23.04 8.44
C ASN A 16 -2.25 22.91 8.18
N ASP A 17 -1.52 24.01 8.39
CA ASP A 17 -0.06 24.06 8.42
C ASP A 17 0.59 23.45 7.16
N PHE A 18 0.05 23.77 5.97
CA PHE A 18 0.65 23.35 4.70
C PHE A 18 2.02 23.98 4.51
N GLU A 19 3.05 23.17 4.54
CA GLU A 19 4.43 23.59 4.33
C GLU A 19 4.93 23.17 2.95
N TRP A 20 5.54 24.10 2.24
CA TRP A 20 6.24 23.83 1.00
C TRP A 20 7.49 24.69 0.88
N THR A 21 8.46 24.25 0.11
CA THR A 21 9.70 25.02 -0.08
C THR A 21 10.37 24.73 -1.43
N SER A 22 11.02 25.74 -1.98
CA SER A 22 11.96 25.61 -3.09
C SER A 22 13.42 25.53 -2.62
N ASN A 23 13.68 25.75 -1.34
CA ASN A 23 15.01 25.67 -0.74
C ASN A 23 15.44 24.22 -0.55
N ASN A 24 16.66 23.88 -0.99
CA ASN A 24 17.17 22.51 -0.92
C ASN A 24 17.35 21.99 0.51
N GLU A 25 17.76 22.82 1.47
CA GLU A 25 17.97 22.39 2.86
C GLU A 25 16.64 22.10 3.53
N GLU A 26 15.65 22.96 3.37
CA GLU A 26 14.30 22.77 3.90
C GLU A 26 13.62 21.58 3.27
N ARG A 27 13.76 21.41 1.94
CA ARG A 27 13.29 20.22 1.25
C ARG A 27 13.89 18.94 1.83
N ASN A 28 15.19 18.93 2.13
CA ASN A 28 15.84 17.78 2.74
C ASN A 28 15.31 17.47 4.16
N LYS A 29 14.91 18.50 4.92
CA LYS A 29 14.25 18.31 6.23
C LYS A 29 12.86 17.68 6.07
N LEU A 30 12.05 18.15 5.12
CA LEU A 30 10.75 17.56 4.81
C LEU A 30 10.89 16.10 4.34
N TRP A 31 11.85 15.83 3.44
CA TRP A 31 12.15 14.47 3.00
C TRP A 31 12.65 13.57 4.13
N LYS A 32 13.43 14.12 5.08
CA LYS A 32 13.86 13.37 6.25
C LYS A 32 12.65 12.90 7.08
N ALA A 33 11.68 13.76 7.32
CA ALA A 33 10.45 13.36 8.00
C ALA A 33 9.73 12.21 7.28
N ARG A 34 9.66 12.25 5.94
CA ARG A 34 9.10 11.15 5.12
C ARG A 34 9.91 9.86 5.25
N HIS A 35 11.24 9.93 5.26
CA HIS A 35 12.10 8.76 5.45
C HIS A 35 11.99 8.17 6.86
N ASP A 36 11.79 9.03 7.87
CA ASP A 36 11.64 8.60 9.26
C ASP A 36 10.23 8.06 9.57
N ALA A 37 9.27 8.16 8.63
CA ALA A 37 7.87 7.74 8.82
C ALA A 37 7.75 6.28 9.28
N TYR A 38 8.56 5.37 8.75
CA TYR A 38 8.59 3.96 9.18
C TYR A 38 8.88 3.83 10.68
N TRP A 39 9.89 4.55 11.18
CA TRP A 39 10.27 4.52 12.60
C TRP A 39 9.22 5.18 13.48
N SER A 40 8.61 6.25 12.99
CA SER A 40 7.49 6.92 13.65
C SER A 40 6.28 6.00 13.77
N CYS A 41 5.93 5.26 12.71
CA CYS A 41 4.89 4.25 12.76
C CYS A 41 5.19 3.17 13.81
N ARG A 42 6.42 2.69 13.87
CA ARG A 42 6.83 1.68 14.84
C ARG A 42 6.76 2.18 16.29
N SER A 43 6.95 3.47 16.53
CA SER A 43 6.88 4.05 17.89
C SER A 43 5.48 4.01 18.50
N VAL A 44 4.44 3.85 17.70
CA VAL A 44 3.04 3.73 18.17
C VAL A 44 2.83 2.45 19.00
N ARG A 45 3.51 1.36 18.64
CA ARG A 45 3.49 0.09 19.38
C ARG A 45 4.88 -0.57 19.26
N PRO A 46 5.82 -0.21 20.15
CA PRO A 46 7.25 -0.58 20.02
C PRO A 46 7.53 -2.09 19.97
N GLU A 47 6.70 -2.89 20.65
CA GLU A 47 6.81 -4.36 20.72
C GLU A 47 6.27 -5.08 19.48
N ALA A 48 5.50 -4.38 18.64
CA ALA A 48 4.91 -4.96 17.43
C ALA A 48 5.90 -4.99 16.27
N GLU A 49 5.66 -5.90 15.33
CA GLU A 49 6.27 -5.87 14.00
C GLU A 49 5.37 -5.11 13.02
N ILE A 50 6.00 -4.43 12.06
CA ILE A 50 5.26 -3.73 10.99
C ILE A 50 5.07 -4.67 9.82
N TYR A 51 3.81 -4.86 9.43
CA TYR A 51 3.40 -5.51 8.18
C TYR A 51 2.82 -4.47 7.23
N SER A 52 3.60 -4.08 6.23
CA SER A 52 3.17 -3.09 5.26
C SER A 52 2.31 -3.69 4.17
N THR A 53 1.15 -3.09 3.92
CA THR A 53 0.36 -3.38 2.72
C THR A 53 0.86 -2.56 1.54
N ASP A 54 0.35 -2.88 0.34
CA ASP A 54 0.67 -2.15 -0.87
C ASP A 54 -0.43 -2.39 -1.90
N VAL A 55 -1.28 -1.40 -2.09
CA VAL A 55 -2.34 -1.41 -3.09
C VAL A 55 -2.36 -0.07 -3.82
N CYS A 56 -2.89 -0.07 -5.04
CA CYS A 56 -3.07 1.14 -5.82
C CYS A 56 -4.44 1.12 -6.48
N VAL A 57 -5.11 2.26 -6.48
CA VAL A 57 -6.42 2.46 -7.11
C VAL A 57 -6.39 3.73 -7.98
N PRO A 58 -7.29 3.89 -8.94
CA PRO A 58 -7.44 5.17 -9.63
C PRO A 58 -7.56 6.32 -8.62
N ILE A 59 -6.91 7.46 -8.88
CA ILE A 59 -6.88 8.61 -7.95
C ILE A 59 -8.29 9.00 -7.51
N SER A 60 -9.26 8.97 -8.43
CA SER A 60 -10.67 9.27 -8.16
C SER A 60 -11.34 8.30 -7.16
N LYS A 61 -10.73 7.15 -6.89
CA LYS A 61 -11.20 6.13 -5.94
C LYS A 61 -10.36 6.07 -4.66
N LEU A 62 -9.30 6.85 -4.58
CA LEU A 62 -8.36 6.78 -3.46
C LEU A 62 -9.02 7.11 -2.12
N SER A 63 -9.80 8.19 -2.08
CA SER A 63 -10.53 8.60 -0.87
C SER A 63 -11.47 7.50 -0.38
N ASP A 64 -12.30 6.96 -1.27
CA ASP A 64 -13.26 5.90 -0.92
C ASP A 64 -12.52 4.64 -0.43
N CYS A 65 -11.42 4.27 -1.10
CA CYS A 65 -10.64 3.09 -0.74
C CYS A 65 -9.98 3.25 0.63
N ILE A 66 -9.45 4.43 0.95
CA ILE A 66 -8.86 4.73 2.26
C ILE A 66 -9.96 4.73 3.34
N THR A 67 -11.10 5.35 3.10
CA THR A 67 -12.23 5.38 4.05
C THR A 67 -12.71 3.98 4.40
N GLU A 68 -13.00 3.14 3.39
CA GLU A 68 -13.39 1.75 3.63
C GLU A 68 -12.28 0.94 4.32
N THR A 69 -11.01 1.31 4.12
CA THR A 69 -9.89 0.65 4.79
C THR A 69 -9.83 1.02 6.27
N ILE A 70 -10.07 2.29 6.60
CA ILE A 70 -10.13 2.76 8.00
C ILE A 70 -11.29 2.07 8.73
N GLU A 71 -12.48 2.06 8.14
CA GLU A 71 -13.66 1.37 8.71
C GLU A 71 -13.41 -0.13 8.95
N ASP A 72 -12.74 -0.79 8.01
CA ASP A 72 -12.35 -2.20 8.14
C ASP A 72 -11.35 -2.40 9.30
N MET A 73 -10.37 -1.51 9.44
CA MET A 73 -9.41 -1.56 10.53
C MET A 73 -10.08 -1.36 11.89
N GLU A 74 -10.95 -0.37 12.01
CA GLU A 74 -11.70 -0.09 13.24
C GLU A 74 -12.57 -1.28 13.63
N LYS A 75 -13.35 -1.82 12.70
CA LYS A 75 -14.22 -2.98 12.90
C LYS A 75 -13.47 -4.22 13.37
N ASN A 76 -12.23 -4.39 12.94
CA ASN A 76 -11.41 -5.56 13.26
C ASN A 76 -10.34 -5.28 14.33
N GLU A 77 -10.38 -4.09 14.96
CA GLU A 77 -9.44 -3.67 16.01
C GLU A 77 -7.97 -3.79 15.54
N LEU A 78 -7.70 -3.37 14.31
CA LEU A 78 -6.37 -3.32 13.74
C LEU A 78 -5.77 -1.94 13.94
N ILE A 79 -4.50 -1.89 14.32
CA ILE A 79 -3.75 -0.65 14.53
C ILE A 79 -2.70 -0.53 13.42
N GLY A 80 -2.68 0.61 12.73
CA GLY A 80 -1.67 0.86 11.72
C GLY A 80 -1.84 2.24 11.07
N PRO A 81 -0.82 3.07 11.10
CA PRO A 81 -0.80 4.32 10.32
C PRO A 81 -0.91 4.06 8.82
N ILE A 82 -1.54 5.00 8.11
CA ILE A 82 -1.63 4.97 6.64
C ILE A 82 -0.61 5.97 6.08
N VAL A 83 0.17 5.51 5.10
CA VAL A 83 1.12 6.32 4.33
C VAL A 83 0.79 6.18 2.85
N SER A 84 0.73 7.29 2.13
CA SER A 84 0.26 7.29 0.75
C SER A 84 1.20 8.05 -0.20
N HIS A 85 1.32 7.52 -1.42
CA HIS A 85 1.73 8.24 -2.61
C HIS A 85 0.46 8.73 -3.32
N ALA A 86 -0.21 9.71 -2.70
CA ALA A 86 -1.58 10.11 -3.07
C ALA A 86 -1.71 10.53 -4.54
N GLY A 87 -0.67 11.15 -5.12
CA GLY A 87 -0.63 11.54 -6.53
C GLY A 87 -0.66 10.37 -7.51
N ASP A 88 -0.32 9.16 -7.05
CA ASP A 88 -0.28 7.93 -7.86
C ASP A 88 -1.45 6.97 -7.53
N GLY A 89 -2.25 7.28 -6.50
CA GLY A 89 -3.32 6.41 -6.03
C GLY A 89 -2.83 5.20 -5.21
N ASN A 90 -1.54 5.17 -4.85
CA ASN A 90 -0.94 4.12 -4.05
C ASN A 90 -0.95 4.47 -2.56
N PHE A 91 -1.26 3.49 -1.70
CA PHE A 91 -1.15 3.66 -0.26
C PHE A 91 -0.78 2.35 0.46
N HIS A 92 -0.23 2.55 1.64
CA HIS A 92 0.22 1.48 2.54
C HIS A 92 -0.42 1.65 3.91
N VAL A 93 -0.84 0.55 4.50
CA VAL A 93 -1.14 0.48 5.92
C VAL A 93 0.04 -0.20 6.60
N ALA A 94 0.67 0.48 7.55
CA ALA A 94 1.75 -0.08 8.36
C ALA A 94 1.15 -0.78 9.59
N LEU A 95 0.59 -1.98 9.39
CA LEU A 95 -0.07 -2.75 10.46
C LEU A 95 0.92 -3.14 11.56
N LEU A 96 0.56 -2.85 12.81
CA LEU A 96 1.35 -3.14 14.00
C LEU A 96 0.83 -4.43 14.64
N ILE A 97 1.55 -5.53 14.46
CA ILE A 97 1.10 -6.88 14.80
C ILE A 97 2.07 -7.52 15.78
N ASP A 98 1.56 -8.11 16.85
CA ASP A 98 2.35 -9.02 17.67
C ASP A 98 2.51 -10.37 16.94
N LYS A 99 3.73 -10.64 16.48
CA LYS A 99 4.04 -11.90 15.78
C LYS A 99 3.82 -13.17 16.60
N ASN A 100 3.73 -13.04 17.93
CA ASN A 100 3.48 -14.17 18.85
C ASN A 100 1.98 -14.38 19.09
N SER A 101 1.13 -13.43 18.67
CA SER A 101 -0.32 -13.51 18.79
C SER A 101 -0.93 -14.18 17.54
N LYS A 102 -1.32 -15.44 17.65
CA LYS A 102 -2.02 -16.12 16.55
C LYS A 102 -3.27 -15.38 16.12
N THR A 103 -4.01 -14.82 17.05
CA THR A 103 -5.23 -14.04 16.76
C THR A 103 -4.94 -12.81 15.91
N GLU A 104 -3.85 -12.07 16.21
CA GLU A 104 -3.47 -10.91 15.40
C GLU A 104 -2.95 -11.31 14.02
N LEU A 105 -2.22 -12.41 13.90
CA LEU A 105 -1.79 -12.96 12.62
C LEU A 105 -2.98 -13.41 11.76
N ASP A 106 -4.00 -14.05 12.34
CA ASP A 106 -5.21 -14.44 11.63
C ASP A 106 -6.01 -13.20 11.17
N LYS A 107 -6.07 -12.14 12.00
CA LYS A 107 -6.66 -10.83 11.62
C LYS A 107 -5.88 -10.17 10.47
N LEU A 108 -4.55 -10.20 10.53
CA LEU A 108 -3.66 -9.69 9.47
C LEU A 108 -3.93 -10.40 8.14
N ASP A 109 -3.90 -11.73 8.11
CA ASP A 109 -4.11 -12.50 6.89
C ASP A 109 -5.48 -12.20 6.26
N SER A 110 -6.52 -12.11 7.10
CA SER A 110 -7.86 -11.75 6.66
C SER A 110 -7.93 -10.31 6.10
N PHE A 111 -7.24 -9.36 6.74
CA PHE A 111 -7.19 -7.98 6.29
C PHE A 111 -6.45 -7.84 4.95
N LEU A 112 -5.31 -8.54 4.78
CA LEU A 112 -4.55 -8.54 3.52
C LEU A 112 -5.38 -9.02 2.33
N ILE A 113 -6.30 -9.98 2.56
CA ILE A 113 -7.25 -10.42 1.54
C ILE A 113 -8.24 -9.30 1.23
N ARG A 114 -8.89 -8.73 2.25
CA ARG A 114 -9.93 -7.71 2.06
C ARG A 114 -9.41 -6.45 1.40
N ILE A 115 -8.23 -5.93 1.80
CA ILE A 115 -7.66 -4.73 1.18
C ILE A 115 -7.28 -4.95 -0.28
N SER A 116 -6.72 -6.13 -0.61
CA SER A 116 -6.39 -6.47 -1.99
C SER A 116 -7.63 -6.60 -2.87
N GLU A 117 -8.68 -7.25 -2.36
CA GLU A 117 -9.95 -7.39 -3.05
C GLU A 117 -10.71 -6.07 -3.21
N ARG A 118 -10.60 -5.18 -2.23
CA ARG A 118 -11.13 -3.81 -2.27
C ARG A 118 -10.49 -3.02 -3.42
N ALA A 119 -9.16 -3.05 -3.50
CA ALA A 119 -8.45 -2.36 -4.58
C ALA A 119 -8.84 -2.89 -5.96
N ILE A 120 -8.88 -4.22 -6.14
CA ILE A 120 -9.29 -4.85 -7.41
C ILE A 120 -10.76 -4.49 -7.76
N ARG A 121 -11.68 -4.49 -6.79
CA ARG A 121 -13.08 -4.09 -6.98
C ARG A 121 -13.23 -2.63 -7.43
N MET A 122 -12.28 -1.79 -7.07
CA MET A 122 -12.22 -0.37 -7.42
C MET A 122 -11.40 -0.11 -8.70
N ASP A 123 -11.24 -1.10 -9.57
CA ASP A 123 -10.45 -1.03 -10.80
C ASP A 123 -8.97 -0.72 -10.57
N GLY A 124 -8.46 -1.06 -9.40
CA GLY A 124 -7.08 -0.93 -9.00
C GLY A 124 -6.29 -2.23 -9.07
N THR A 125 -5.17 -2.27 -8.36
CA THR A 125 -4.28 -3.43 -8.32
C THR A 125 -3.95 -3.82 -6.89
N CYS A 126 -3.76 -5.12 -6.67
CA CYS A 126 -3.31 -5.64 -5.37
C CYS A 126 -1.84 -5.30 -5.06
N THR A 127 -1.11 -4.72 -6.00
CA THR A 127 0.29 -4.30 -5.79
C THR A 127 0.57 -2.98 -6.51
N GLY A 128 0.84 -1.92 -5.75
CA GLY A 128 1.20 -0.62 -6.29
C GLY A 128 2.66 -0.61 -6.76
N GLU A 129 3.60 -0.89 -5.85
CA GLU A 129 5.03 -0.77 -6.12
C GLU A 129 5.86 -1.98 -5.65
N HIS A 130 5.39 -2.79 -4.68
CA HIS A 130 6.18 -3.86 -4.09
C HIS A 130 6.23 -5.14 -4.94
N GLY A 131 5.37 -5.28 -5.93
CA GLY A 131 5.27 -6.46 -6.79
C GLY A 131 4.49 -7.63 -6.17
N ILE A 132 4.25 -8.63 -7.00
CA ILE A 132 3.45 -9.82 -6.66
C ILE A 132 4.22 -10.79 -5.76
N GLY A 133 5.49 -11.03 -6.07
CA GLY A 133 6.34 -11.95 -5.31
C GLY A 133 5.70 -13.32 -5.11
N GLN A 134 5.61 -13.76 -3.85
CA GLN A 134 4.93 -14.99 -3.43
C GLN A 134 3.57 -14.72 -2.78
N GLY A 135 3.44 -13.62 -2.04
CA GLY A 135 2.27 -13.34 -1.20
C GLY A 135 1.00 -13.00 -1.98
N LYS A 136 1.15 -12.34 -3.12
CA LYS A 136 0.01 -11.82 -3.90
C LYS A 136 -0.38 -12.68 -5.10
N ARG A 137 0.28 -13.82 -5.34
CA ARG A 137 0.01 -14.74 -6.46
C ARG A 137 -1.46 -15.16 -6.57
N LYS A 138 -2.12 -15.32 -5.43
CA LYS A 138 -3.53 -15.72 -5.35
C LYS A 138 -4.50 -14.71 -5.96
N TYR A 139 -4.09 -13.45 -6.12
CA TYR A 139 -4.94 -12.39 -6.69
C TYR A 139 -4.81 -12.25 -8.20
N MET A 140 -3.74 -12.79 -8.80
CA MET A 140 -3.41 -12.55 -10.22
C MET A 140 -4.55 -12.91 -11.19
N LEU A 141 -5.17 -14.06 -11.00
CA LEU A 141 -6.29 -14.46 -11.89
C LEU A 141 -7.51 -13.57 -11.70
N LYS A 142 -7.78 -13.10 -10.48
CA LYS A 142 -8.91 -12.22 -10.19
C LYS A 142 -8.71 -10.83 -10.79
N GLU A 143 -7.46 -10.34 -10.78
CA GLU A 143 -7.11 -9.01 -11.29
C GLU A 143 -6.88 -9.00 -12.80
N LEU A 144 -6.17 -9.98 -13.33
CA LEU A 144 -5.65 -9.98 -14.70
C LEU A 144 -6.31 -10.99 -15.64
N GLY A 145 -7.11 -11.91 -15.09
CA GLY A 145 -7.82 -12.91 -15.91
C GLY A 145 -6.88 -13.70 -16.83
N ASN A 146 -7.27 -13.82 -18.09
CA ASN A 146 -6.53 -14.57 -19.11
C ASN A 146 -5.14 -13.98 -19.47
N ALA A 147 -4.87 -12.74 -19.10
CA ALA A 147 -3.54 -12.14 -19.29
C ALA A 147 -2.44 -12.94 -18.56
N VAL A 148 -2.78 -13.61 -17.45
CA VAL A 148 -1.86 -14.46 -16.71
C VAL A 148 -1.26 -15.58 -17.57
N ASP A 149 -2.05 -16.16 -18.49
CA ASP A 149 -1.56 -17.20 -19.39
C ASP A 149 -0.56 -16.66 -20.42
N VAL A 150 -0.79 -15.43 -20.90
CA VAL A 150 0.17 -14.74 -21.77
C VAL A 150 1.47 -14.46 -21.02
N MET A 151 1.37 -13.96 -19.79
CA MET A 151 2.54 -13.71 -18.92
C MET A 151 3.34 -14.99 -18.69
N LYS A 152 2.68 -16.14 -18.43
CA LYS A 152 3.33 -17.46 -18.31
C LYS A 152 4.07 -17.87 -19.58
N LYS A 153 3.48 -17.65 -20.75
CA LYS A 153 4.14 -17.93 -22.04
C LYS A 153 5.40 -17.09 -22.23
N VAL A 154 5.35 -15.80 -21.93
CA VAL A 154 6.49 -14.90 -21.96
C VAL A 154 7.58 -15.38 -20.99
N LYS A 155 7.22 -15.67 -19.74
CA LYS A 155 8.15 -16.21 -18.75
C LYS A 155 8.84 -17.48 -19.23
N ASN A 156 8.10 -18.44 -19.79
CA ASN A 156 8.64 -19.71 -20.27
C ASN A 156 9.56 -19.52 -21.49
N ALA A 157 9.30 -18.54 -22.35
CA ALA A 157 10.16 -18.22 -23.49
C ALA A 157 11.54 -17.69 -23.06
N PHE A 158 11.58 -16.84 -22.02
CA PHE A 158 12.84 -16.28 -21.51
C PHE A 158 13.55 -17.19 -20.50
N ASP A 159 12.81 -18.03 -19.79
CA ASP A 159 13.35 -18.89 -18.75
C ASP A 159 12.88 -20.35 -18.92
N PRO A 160 13.28 -21.01 -20.01
CA PRO A 160 12.86 -22.39 -20.29
C PRO A 160 13.37 -23.40 -19.25
N LYS A 161 14.45 -23.06 -18.52
CA LYS A 161 15.02 -23.90 -17.46
C LYS A 161 14.41 -23.61 -16.08
N LYS A 162 13.54 -22.58 -15.95
CA LYS A 162 12.87 -22.20 -14.70
C LYS A 162 13.83 -21.91 -13.56
N ILE A 163 14.97 -21.30 -13.84
CA ILE A 163 16.02 -20.97 -12.87
C ILE A 163 15.92 -19.51 -12.38
N MET A 164 15.21 -18.64 -13.08
CA MET A 164 15.03 -17.24 -12.72
C MET A 164 13.83 -17.09 -11.78
N ASN A 165 14.09 -16.64 -10.55
CA ASN A 165 13.05 -16.39 -9.54
C ASN A 165 12.02 -17.53 -9.42
N PRO A 166 12.45 -18.77 -9.13
CA PRO A 166 11.53 -19.91 -9.05
C PRO A 166 10.49 -19.69 -7.95
N GLY A 167 9.24 -20.07 -8.24
CA GLY A 167 8.12 -19.94 -7.30
C GLY A 167 7.66 -18.51 -7.04
N LYS A 168 8.04 -17.52 -7.85
CA LYS A 168 7.56 -16.15 -7.79
C LYS A 168 6.49 -15.91 -8.87
N ILE A 169 5.56 -14.98 -8.60
CA ILE A 169 4.50 -14.49 -9.48
C ILE A 169 3.48 -15.56 -9.86
N PHE A 170 3.88 -16.65 -10.44
CA PHE A 170 2.97 -17.71 -10.90
C PHE A 170 2.85 -18.88 -9.91
N LEU A 171 1.65 -19.42 -9.81
CA LEU A 171 1.34 -20.68 -9.12
C LEU A 171 1.63 -21.85 -10.04
#